data_4e3b568458aab36fd85a06242b7d2a9e
#
_entry.id   4e3b568458aab36fd85a06242b7d2a9e
#
_cell.length_a   1.000
_cell.length_b   1.000
_cell.length_c   1.000
_cell.angle_alpha   90.00
_cell.angle_beta   90.00
_cell.angle_gamma   90.00
#
_symmetry.space_group_name_H-M   'P 1'
#
loop_
_entity.id
_entity.type
_entity.pdbx_description
1 polymer ?
#
loop_
_entity_poly.entity_id
_entity_poly.type
_entity_poly.pdbx_seq_one_letter_code
_entity_poly.pdbx_strand_id
1 'polypeptide(L)'
;MTPSISRPESSSSAAQEVVGLVPAAGLAKRLQPFPCSKEVYPVGFVSDRQTGRPRPKVAAHYLLEKFRAAGITKAYLVIRDGKWDIPNYFREGGVVGLSLAYIVIAGSLGPPDTIDRAYPFLEQKRVAFGFPDILFGPDDAYRQLIAAQERTGADVVLGLHRVYDHRVWDMVDCDADGLVRNIVMKPVTTTL
;
A
#
# COMPACT_ATOMS: atom_id res chain seq x y z
N MET A 1 -3.52 55.91 6.31
CA MET A 1 -3.23 55.11 5.10
C MET A 1 -2.56 53.83 5.56
N THR A 2 -3.32 52.75 5.64
CA THR A 2 -2.85 51.42 6.05
C THR A 2 -2.51 50.63 4.78
N PRO A 3 -1.32 50.03 4.64
CA PRO A 3 -1.01 49.25 3.46
C PRO A 3 -1.79 47.95 3.46
N SER A 4 -2.52 47.74 2.38
CA SER A 4 -3.20 46.48 2.07
C SER A 4 -2.16 45.39 1.75
N ILE A 5 -2.07 44.38 2.59
CA ILE A 5 -1.28 43.19 2.34
C ILE A 5 -2.10 42.31 1.40
N SER A 6 -1.74 42.31 0.11
CA SER A 6 -2.26 41.36 -0.87
C SER A 6 -1.77 39.93 -0.49
N ARG A 7 -2.72 39.05 -0.25
CA ARG A 7 -2.44 37.59 -0.17
C ARG A 7 -1.84 37.14 -1.51
N PRO A 8 -0.79 36.32 -1.51
CA PRO A 8 -0.33 35.70 -2.74
C PRO A 8 -1.44 34.79 -3.30
N GLU A 9 -1.78 34.99 -4.56
CA GLU A 9 -2.68 34.13 -5.31
C GLU A 9 -2.16 32.68 -5.29
N SER A 10 -3.07 31.76 -5.00
CA SER A 10 -2.80 30.33 -4.98
C SER A 10 -2.21 29.91 -6.33
N SER A 11 -0.92 29.53 -6.30
CA SER A 11 -0.29 28.81 -7.40
C SER A 11 -1.12 27.61 -7.80
N SER A 12 -1.34 27.41 -9.10
CA SER A 12 -2.04 26.28 -9.71
C SER A 12 -1.60 24.99 -9.01
N SER A 13 -2.56 24.29 -8.40
CA SER A 13 -2.34 23.01 -7.72
C SER A 13 -1.89 21.98 -8.75
N ALA A 14 -0.59 21.84 -8.93
CA ALA A 14 -0.05 20.63 -9.56
C ALA A 14 -0.56 19.45 -8.73
N ALA A 15 -1.27 18.51 -9.38
CA ALA A 15 -1.81 17.34 -8.70
C ALA A 15 -0.70 16.65 -7.90
N GLN A 16 -0.89 16.52 -6.58
CA GLN A 16 0.11 15.90 -5.72
C GLN A 16 0.47 14.49 -6.24
N GLU A 17 1.77 14.21 -6.34
CA GLU A 17 2.29 12.90 -6.75
C GLU A 17 1.71 11.80 -5.85
N VAL A 18 1.17 10.74 -6.46
CA VAL A 18 0.77 9.53 -5.74
C VAL A 18 1.94 8.56 -5.71
N VAL A 19 2.34 8.13 -4.52
CA VAL A 19 3.41 7.14 -4.32
C VAL A 19 2.89 5.91 -3.58
N GLY A 20 3.49 4.75 -3.86
CA GLY A 20 3.18 3.52 -3.15
C GLY A 20 3.89 3.45 -1.79
N LEU A 21 3.22 2.91 -0.76
CA LEU A 21 3.81 2.57 0.53
C LEU A 21 3.49 1.13 0.90
N VAL A 22 4.53 0.35 1.20
CA VAL A 22 4.43 -1.08 1.50
C VAL A 22 5.09 -1.39 2.83
N PRO A 23 4.33 -1.67 3.91
CA PRO A 23 4.89 -2.10 5.18
C PRO A 23 5.31 -3.57 5.11
N ALA A 24 6.59 -3.82 5.11
CA ALA A 24 7.19 -5.15 5.00
C ALA A 24 8.10 -5.52 6.19
N ALA A 25 7.97 -4.83 7.33
CA ALA A 25 8.81 -5.04 8.51
C ALA A 25 8.33 -6.15 9.46
N GLY A 26 7.21 -6.81 9.17
CA GLY A 26 6.62 -7.85 10.01
C GLY A 26 7.46 -9.13 10.08
N LEU A 27 7.48 -9.79 11.26
CA LEU A 27 8.27 -11.01 11.52
C LEU A 27 7.64 -12.32 11.04
N ALA A 28 6.41 -12.29 10.53
CA ALA A 28 5.66 -13.50 10.11
C ALA A 28 5.64 -14.62 11.19
N LYS A 29 5.53 -14.28 12.48
CA LYS A 29 5.66 -15.21 13.61
C LYS A 29 4.74 -16.43 13.51
N ARG A 30 3.53 -16.27 12.93
CA ARG A 30 2.56 -17.36 12.74
C ARG A 30 2.96 -18.39 11.68
N LEU A 31 3.93 -18.03 10.81
CA LEU A 31 4.40 -18.88 9.71
C LEU A 31 5.75 -19.55 10.02
N GLN A 32 6.33 -19.29 11.20
CA GLN A 32 7.65 -19.83 11.57
C GLN A 32 7.60 -21.34 11.87
N PRO A 33 8.64 -22.12 11.44
CA PRO A 33 9.81 -21.68 10.68
C PRO A 33 9.49 -21.41 9.20
N PHE A 34 9.92 -20.29 8.66
CA PHE A 34 9.61 -19.87 7.28
C PHE A 34 10.91 -19.50 6.55
N PRO A 35 11.15 -20.01 5.32
CA PRO A 35 12.47 -20.00 4.68
C PRO A 35 12.92 -18.64 4.13
N CYS A 36 12.01 -17.66 4.03
CA CYS A 36 12.28 -16.35 3.47
C CYS A 36 11.31 -15.30 4.06
N SER A 37 11.44 -14.06 3.67
CA SER A 37 10.42 -13.06 3.94
C SER A 37 9.12 -13.43 3.20
N LYS A 38 7.96 -13.36 3.88
CA LYS A 38 6.66 -13.72 3.29
C LYS A 38 6.36 -12.94 2.01
N GLU A 39 6.86 -11.74 1.91
CA GLU A 39 6.72 -10.83 0.78
C GLU A 39 7.36 -11.38 -0.51
N VAL A 40 8.40 -12.18 -0.39
CA VAL A 40 9.09 -12.84 -1.51
C VAL A 40 8.81 -14.33 -1.61
N TYR A 41 7.82 -14.82 -0.87
CA TYR A 41 7.36 -16.20 -1.02
C TYR A 41 6.62 -16.38 -2.35
N PRO A 42 6.98 -17.40 -3.17
CA PRO A 42 6.33 -17.67 -4.44
C PRO A 42 4.88 -18.16 -4.23
N VAL A 43 3.92 -17.48 -4.85
CA VAL A 43 2.49 -17.81 -4.77
C VAL A 43 1.86 -17.97 -6.15
N GLY A 44 2.64 -17.86 -7.22
CA GLY A 44 2.17 -18.01 -8.59
C GLY A 44 3.32 -17.97 -9.58
N PHE A 45 2.99 -17.75 -10.85
CA PHE A 45 3.95 -17.65 -11.94
C PHE A 45 3.67 -16.40 -12.80
N VAL A 46 4.70 -15.88 -13.41
CA VAL A 46 4.65 -14.81 -14.41
C VAL A 46 5.57 -15.18 -15.56
N SER A 47 5.19 -14.86 -16.79
CA SER A 47 6.06 -15.05 -17.94
C SER A 47 7.19 -14.03 -17.91
N ASP A 48 8.42 -14.52 -18.02
CA ASP A 48 9.59 -13.67 -18.20
C ASP A 48 9.48 -12.94 -19.55
N ARG A 49 9.68 -11.63 -19.54
CA ARG A 49 9.48 -10.79 -20.73
C ARG A 49 10.49 -11.03 -21.85
N GLN A 50 11.69 -11.52 -21.51
CA GLN A 50 12.78 -11.72 -22.47
C GLN A 50 12.74 -13.13 -23.06
N THR A 51 12.46 -14.13 -22.21
CA THR A 51 12.55 -15.55 -22.59
C THR A 51 11.19 -16.21 -22.83
N GLY A 52 10.09 -15.58 -22.43
CA GLY A 52 8.74 -16.15 -22.43
C GLY A 52 8.54 -17.29 -21.43
N ARG A 53 9.56 -17.68 -20.67
CA ARG A 53 9.49 -18.81 -19.74
C ARG A 53 8.77 -18.42 -18.46
N PRO A 54 8.00 -19.33 -17.84
CA PRO A 54 7.39 -19.07 -16.55
C PRO A 54 8.48 -18.95 -15.47
N ARG A 55 8.36 -17.93 -14.65
CA ARG A 55 9.19 -17.73 -13.44
C ARG A 55 8.29 -17.56 -12.22
N PRO A 56 8.77 -17.90 -11.02
CA PRO A 56 8.00 -17.68 -9.81
C PRO A 56 7.56 -16.21 -9.66
N LYS A 57 6.29 -16.00 -9.27
CA LYS A 57 5.72 -14.71 -8.92
C LYS A 57 5.50 -14.69 -7.41
N VAL A 58 6.18 -13.76 -6.73
CA VAL A 58 6.14 -13.65 -5.27
C VAL A 58 4.96 -12.81 -4.80
N ALA A 59 4.57 -12.94 -3.53
CA ALA A 59 3.37 -12.30 -2.97
C ALA A 59 3.34 -10.77 -3.22
N ALA A 60 4.42 -10.06 -2.92
CA ALA A 60 4.45 -8.60 -3.09
C ALA A 60 4.37 -8.12 -4.55
N HIS A 61 4.64 -8.96 -5.54
CA HIS A 61 4.45 -8.63 -6.96
C HIS A 61 3.03 -8.16 -7.25
N TYR A 62 2.02 -8.83 -6.69
CA TYR A 62 0.61 -8.55 -6.97
C TYR A 62 0.21 -7.15 -6.55
N LEU A 63 0.67 -6.70 -5.38
CA LEU A 63 0.44 -5.33 -4.92
C LEU A 63 1.17 -4.31 -5.79
N LEU A 64 2.46 -4.54 -6.05
CA LEU A 64 3.30 -3.61 -6.82
C LEU A 64 2.81 -3.45 -8.27
N GLU A 65 2.32 -4.52 -8.88
CA GLU A 65 1.70 -4.45 -10.21
C GLU A 65 0.40 -3.64 -10.21
N LYS A 66 -0.39 -3.69 -9.13
CA LYS A 66 -1.60 -2.85 -8.99
C LYS A 66 -1.25 -1.37 -8.83
N PHE A 67 -0.19 -1.04 -8.11
CA PHE A 67 0.34 0.33 -8.07
C PHE A 67 0.72 0.81 -9.47
N ARG A 68 1.48 0.02 -10.22
CA ARG A 68 1.84 0.34 -11.60
C ARG A 68 0.60 0.50 -12.50
N ALA A 69 -0.39 -0.39 -12.39
CA ALA A 69 -1.63 -0.33 -13.16
C ALA A 69 -2.44 0.95 -12.87
N ALA A 70 -2.27 1.53 -11.69
CA ALA A 70 -2.87 2.81 -11.30
C ALA A 70 -2.05 4.04 -11.74
N GLY A 71 -0.92 3.84 -12.47
CA GLY A 71 -0.06 4.94 -12.91
C GLY A 71 0.96 5.40 -11.87
N ILE A 72 1.05 4.73 -10.73
CA ILE A 72 2.08 5.00 -9.72
C ILE A 72 3.42 4.53 -10.28
N THR A 73 4.45 5.37 -10.17
CA THR A 73 5.79 5.09 -10.71
C THR A 73 6.83 4.81 -9.65
N LYS A 74 6.56 5.18 -8.39
CA LYS A 74 7.47 5.06 -7.25
C LYS A 74 6.79 4.38 -6.07
N ALA A 75 7.52 3.52 -5.35
CA ALA A 75 7.03 2.96 -4.09
C ALA A 75 8.16 2.85 -3.06
N TYR A 76 7.78 3.03 -1.79
CA TYR A 76 8.64 2.89 -0.63
C TYR A 76 8.27 1.61 0.10
N LEU A 77 9.25 0.74 0.32
CA LEU A 77 9.09 -0.47 1.10
C LEU A 77 9.77 -0.27 2.45
N VAL A 78 9.00 -0.31 3.53
CA VAL A 78 9.56 -0.26 4.88
C VAL A 78 9.85 -1.68 5.32
N ILE A 79 11.12 -2.04 5.38
CA ILE A 79 11.59 -3.37 5.72
C ILE A 79 12.28 -3.37 7.09
N ARG A 80 12.31 -4.53 7.73
CA ARG A 80 13.10 -4.73 8.94
C ARG A 80 14.53 -5.10 8.55
N ASP A 81 15.49 -4.68 9.36
CA ASP A 81 16.86 -5.21 9.31
C ASP A 81 16.85 -6.75 9.33
N GLY A 82 17.67 -7.36 8.49
CA GLY A 82 17.71 -8.81 8.25
C GLY A 82 16.77 -9.31 7.14
N LYS A 83 15.83 -8.51 6.63
CA LYS A 83 14.96 -8.89 5.49
C LYS A 83 15.57 -8.50 4.14
N TRP A 84 16.85 -8.82 3.94
CA TRP A 84 17.61 -8.44 2.75
C TRP A 84 17.20 -9.21 1.49
N ASP A 85 16.48 -10.31 1.63
CA ASP A 85 15.90 -11.07 0.52
C ASP A 85 14.88 -10.24 -0.29
N ILE A 86 14.20 -9.26 0.33
CA ILE A 86 13.27 -8.36 -0.37
C ILE A 86 14.03 -7.45 -1.35
N PRO A 87 14.99 -6.60 -0.94
CA PRO A 87 15.76 -5.79 -1.88
C PRO A 87 16.64 -6.62 -2.82
N ASN A 88 17.12 -7.79 -2.41
CA ASN A 88 17.84 -8.69 -3.31
C ASN A 88 16.97 -9.20 -4.45
N TYR A 89 15.69 -9.44 -4.22
CA TYR A 89 14.75 -9.90 -5.23
C TYR A 89 14.24 -8.77 -6.14
N PHE A 90 13.77 -7.67 -5.56
CA PHE A 90 13.14 -6.58 -6.31
C PHE A 90 14.15 -5.57 -6.87
N ARG A 91 15.33 -5.45 -6.25
CA ARG A 91 16.37 -4.46 -6.58
C ARG A 91 15.76 -3.05 -6.65
N GLU A 92 16.06 -2.30 -7.70
CA GLU A 92 15.52 -0.97 -7.97
C GLU A 92 14.06 -0.99 -8.47
N GLY A 93 13.48 -2.18 -8.67
CA GLY A 93 12.07 -2.35 -9.04
C GLY A 93 11.82 -2.62 -10.52
N GLY A 94 12.84 -2.77 -11.35
CA GLY A 94 12.71 -3.06 -12.78
C GLY A 94 11.83 -4.29 -13.07
N VAL A 95 11.87 -5.29 -12.19
CA VAL A 95 11.08 -6.53 -12.28
C VAL A 95 9.57 -6.30 -12.20
N VAL A 96 9.11 -5.21 -11.56
CA VAL A 96 7.70 -4.81 -11.43
C VAL A 96 7.36 -3.54 -12.22
N GLY A 97 8.38 -2.88 -12.81
CA GLY A 97 8.21 -1.65 -13.59
C GLY A 97 7.90 -0.42 -12.72
N LEU A 98 8.44 -0.37 -11.52
CA LEU A 98 8.39 0.74 -10.57
C LEU A 98 9.81 1.14 -10.17
N SER A 99 10.00 2.38 -9.71
CA SER A 99 11.19 2.76 -8.96
C SER A 99 10.96 2.47 -7.48
N LEU A 100 11.77 1.59 -6.90
CA LEU A 100 11.62 1.18 -5.50
C LEU A 100 12.72 1.81 -4.62
N ALA A 101 12.31 2.29 -3.45
CA ALA A 101 13.21 2.70 -2.37
C ALA A 101 12.90 1.89 -1.10
N TYR A 102 13.93 1.61 -0.32
CA TYR A 102 13.82 0.80 0.90
C TYR A 102 14.17 1.63 2.13
N ILE A 103 13.25 1.65 3.09
CA ILE A 103 13.46 2.26 4.40
C ILE A 103 13.70 1.10 5.37
N VAL A 104 14.95 1.01 5.87
CA VAL A 104 15.34 -0.07 6.78
C VAL A 104 15.16 0.38 8.22
N ILE A 105 14.41 -0.38 9.00
CA ILE A 105 14.16 -0.12 10.41
C ILE A 105 14.63 -1.30 11.28
N ALA A 106 15.16 -1.01 12.46
CA ALA A 106 15.63 -2.05 13.38
C ALA A 106 14.49 -2.92 13.91
N GLY A 107 13.30 -2.33 14.10
CA GLY A 107 12.13 -3.02 14.59
C GLY A 107 10.86 -2.21 14.39
N SER A 108 9.71 -2.85 14.61
CA SER A 108 8.40 -2.21 14.54
C SER A 108 7.49 -2.75 15.62
N LEU A 109 6.70 -1.86 16.22
CA LEU A 109 5.65 -2.18 17.19
C LEU A 109 4.34 -2.61 16.51
N GLY A 110 4.27 -2.47 15.17
CA GLY A 110 3.09 -2.83 14.40
C GLY A 110 2.95 -1.98 13.12
N PRO A 111 1.90 -2.21 12.32
CA PRO A 111 1.72 -1.49 11.07
C PRO A 111 1.73 0.04 11.20
N PRO A 112 1.08 0.67 12.17
CA PRO A 112 1.13 2.13 12.33
C PRO A 112 2.54 2.68 12.54
N ASP A 113 3.34 2.06 13.42
CA ASP A 113 4.73 2.45 13.64
C ASP A 113 5.58 2.25 12.37
N THR A 114 5.35 1.17 11.62
CA THR A 114 6.03 0.92 10.34
C THR A 114 5.73 2.02 9.31
N ILE A 115 4.48 2.46 9.24
CA ILE A 115 4.02 3.52 8.32
C ILE A 115 4.62 4.86 8.71
N ASP A 116 4.61 5.19 10.00
CA ASP A 116 5.13 6.44 10.54
C ASP A 116 6.62 6.65 10.22
N ARG A 117 7.41 5.55 10.20
CA ARG A 117 8.83 5.60 9.79
C ARG A 117 9.05 6.09 8.36
N ALA A 118 8.04 6.00 7.51
CA ALA A 118 8.10 6.50 6.14
C ALA A 118 7.71 7.98 6.02
N TYR A 119 7.11 8.59 7.05
CA TYR A 119 6.58 9.95 7.01
C TYR A 119 7.56 11.00 6.45
N PRO A 120 8.85 11.04 6.87
CA PRO A 120 9.79 12.04 6.35
C PRO A 120 10.02 11.99 4.84
N PHE A 121 9.71 10.85 4.20
CA PHE A 121 9.87 10.64 2.75
C PHE A 121 8.56 10.84 1.98
N LEU A 122 7.44 10.93 2.70
CA LEU A 122 6.08 10.95 2.14
C LEU A 122 5.36 12.28 2.38
N GLU A 123 5.98 13.20 3.09
CA GLU A 123 5.42 14.52 3.39
C GLU A 123 4.94 15.21 2.11
N GLN A 124 3.73 15.75 2.14
CA GLN A 124 3.05 16.38 1.01
C GLN A 124 2.80 15.50 -0.22
N LYS A 125 2.83 14.16 -0.07
CA LYS A 125 2.46 13.22 -1.13
C LYS A 125 1.13 12.55 -0.84
N ARG A 126 0.41 12.17 -1.88
CA ARG A 126 -0.69 11.21 -1.74
C ARG A 126 -0.09 9.81 -1.66
N VAL A 127 -0.59 8.99 -0.75
CA VAL A 127 -0.03 7.67 -0.48
C VAL A 127 -1.03 6.58 -0.84
N ALA A 128 -0.66 5.71 -1.78
CA ALA A 128 -1.34 4.45 -2.02
C ALA A 128 -0.72 3.39 -1.12
N PHE A 129 -1.47 2.96 -0.11
CA PHE A 129 -1.01 2.01 0.90
C PHE A 129 -1.59 0.62 0.67
N GLY A 130 -0.79 -0.43 0.90
CA GLY A 130 -1.26 -1.81 0.87
C GLY A 130 -0.29 -2.79 1.53
N PHE A 131 -0.85 -3.91 2.02
CA PHE A 131 -0.06 -5.00 2.59
C PHE A 131 0.42 -5.95 1.49
N PRO A 132 1.72 -6.28 1.45
CA PRO A 132 2.33 -7.06 0.37
C PRO A 132 1.94 -8.55 0.34
N ASP A 133 1.27 -9.02 1.37
CA ASP A 133 0.84 -10.42 1.55
C ASP A 133 -0.69 -10.58 1.43
N ILE A 134 -1.40 -9.54 1.03
CA ILE A 134 -2.84 -9.59 0.73
C ILE A 134 -3.05 -9.53 -0.78
N LEU A 135 -3.61 -10.62 -1.33
CA LEU A 135 -4.00 -10.70 -2.74
C LEU A 135 -5.48 -10.37 -2.87
N PHE A 136 -5.81 -9.40 -3.72
CA PHE A 136 -7.19 -8.94 -3.92
C PHE A 136 -7.44 -8.53 -5.39
N GLY A 137 -8.70 -8.42 -5.76
CA GLY A 137 -9.18 -7.86 -7.02
C GLY A 137 -10.08 -6.64 -6.79
N PRO A 138 -10.38 -5.89 -7.85
CA PRO A 138 -9.89 -6.00 -9.22
C PRO A 138 -8.47 -5.44 -9.40
N ASP A 139 -7.86 -5.62 -10.59
CA ASP A 139 -6.49 -5.15 -10.86
C ASP A 139 -6.36 -3.63 -10.90
N ASP A 140 -7.44 -2.93 -11.19
CA ASP A 140 -7.51 -1.46 -11.21
C ASP A 140 -7.98 -0.83 -9.89
N ALA A 141 -8.01 -1.61 -8.79
CA ALA A 141 -8.51 -1.15 -7.49
C ALA A 141 -7.90 0.19 -7.05
N TYR A 142 -6.58 0.36 -7.16
CA TYR A 142 -5.94 1.65 -6.78
C TYR A 142 -6.31 2.80 -7.71
N ARG A 143 -6.57 2.55 -8.98
CA ARG A 143 -7.08 3.59 -9.89
C ARG A 143 -8.46 4.06 -9.43
N GLN A 144 -9.32 3.12 -9.03
CA GLN A 144 -10.65 3.44 -8.48
C GLN A 144 -10.56 4.23 -7.18
N LEU A 145 -9.65 3.84 -6.26
CA LEU A 145 -9.43 4.55 -4.99
C LEU A 145 -8.91 5.98 -5.20
N ILE A 146 -7.94 6.16 -6.10
CA ILE A 146 -7.41 7.49 -6.46
C ILE A 146 -8.52 8.36 -7.06
N ALA A 147 -9.29 7.84 -8.00
CA ALA A 147 -10.42 8.56 -8.60
C ALA A 147 -11.50 8.89 -7.56
N ALA A 148 -11.77 8.01 -6.61
CA ALA A 148 -12.70 8.28 -5.52
C ALA A 148 -12.19 9.40 -4.62
N GLN A 149 -10.91 9.39 -4.26
CA GLN A 149 -10.28 10.44 -3.46
C GLN A 149 -10.35 11.81 -4.18
N GLU A 150 -10.04 11.84 -5.47
CA GLU A 150 -10.11 13.07 -6.28
C GLU A 150 -11.53 13.62 -6.39
N ARG A 151 -12.53 12.74 -6.52
CA ARG A 151 -13.94 13.12 -6.61
C ARG A 151 -14.49 13.64 -5.30
N THR A 152 -14.12 13.03 -4.17
CA THR A 152 -14.70 13.34 -2.86
C THR A 152 -13.90 14.35 -2.06
N GLY A 153 -12.61 14.53 -2.37
CA GLY A 153 -11.69 15.33 -1.56
C GLY A 153 -11.42 14.74 -0.17
N ALA A 154 -11.75 13.44 0.04
CA ALA A 154 -11.54 12.79 1.32
C ALA A 154 -10.05 12.65 1.66
N ASP A 155 -9.68 12.82 2.93
CA ASP A 155 -8.30 12.62 3.39
C ASP A 155 -7.85 11.17 3.26
N VAL A 156 -8.78 10.22 3.45
CA VAL A 156 -8.54 8.77 3.35
C VAL A 156 -9.68 8.09 2.61
N VAL A 157 -9.33 7.19 1.68
CA VAL A 157 -10.28 6.31 0.99
C VAL A 157 -9.89 4.87 1.25
N LEU A 158 -10.85 4.07 1.70
CA LEU A 158 -10.65 2.65 2.02
C LEU A 158 -11.17 1.75 0.90
N GLY A 159 -10.38 0.78 0.50
CA GLY A 159 -10.83 -0.34 -0.33
C GLY A 159 -11.49 -1.39 0.54
N LEU A 160 -12.80 -1.55 0.42
CA LEU A 160 -13.57 -2.53 1.19
C LEU A 160 -13.97 -3.72 0.33
N HIS A 161 -14.12 -4.87 0.94
CA HIS A 161 -14.68 -6.07 0.29
C HIS A 161 -15.60 -6.81 1.26
N ARG A 162 -16.55 -7.55 0.70
CA ARG A 162 -17.44 -8.39 1.52
C ARG A 162 -16.69 -9.60 2.06
N VAL A 163 -16.95 -9.94 3.31
CA VAL A 163 -16.35 -11.07 4.01
C VAL A 163 -17.43 -12.05 4.48
N TYR A 164 -17.09 -13.35 4.53
CA TYR A 164 -18.00 -14.38 5.06
C TYR A 164 -17.82 -14.62 6.54
N ASP A 165 -16.62 -14.37 7.08
CA ASP A 165 -16.32 -14.55 8.51
C ASP A 165 -15.78 -13.23 9.09
N HIS A 166 -16.68 -12.47 9.73
CA HIS A 166 -16.37 -11.19 10.34
C HIS A 166 -15.39 -11.29 11.53
N ARG A 167 -15.23 -12.47 12.15
CA ARG A 167 -14.41 -12.66 13.36
C ARG A 167 -12.91 -12.52 13.09
N VAL A 168 -12.48 -12.64 11.83
CA VAL A 168 -11.07 -12.55 11.42
C VAL A 168 -10.74 -11.23 10.70
N TRP A 169 -11.77 -10.41 10.45
CA TRP A 169 -11.64 -9.14 9.72
C TRP A 169 -12.15 -7.95 10.54
N ASP A 170 -11.58 -6.79 10.28
CA ASP A 170 -12.11 -5.55 10.80
C ASP A 170 -13.32 -5.14 9.93
N MET A 171 -14.43 -4.82 10.58
CA MET A 171 -15.67 -4.48 9.91
C MET A 171 -15.84 -2.96 9.87
N VAL A 172 -16.29 -2.47 8.73
CA VAL A 172 -16.46 -1.04 8.47
C VAL A 172 -17.93 -0.74 8.23
N ASP A 173 -18.49 0.19 9.00
CA ASP A 173 -19.83 0.73 8.81
C ASP A 173 -19.78 2.00 7.98
N CYS A 174 -20.56 2.05 6.90
CA CYS A 174 -20.65 3.19 6.00
C CYS A 174 -22.10 3.63 5.85
N ASP A 175 -22.32 4.92 5.74
CA ASP A 175 -23.66 5.44 5.36
C ASP A 175 -23.94 5.24 3.85
N ALA A 176 -25.12 5.72 3.42
CA ALA A 176 -25.57 5.59 2.04
C ALA A 176 -24.68 6.32 1.02
N ASP A 177 -23.92 7.33 1.46
CA ASP A 177 -22.98 8.09 0.64
C ASP A 177 -21.57 7.46 0.63
N GLY A 178 -21.38 6.36 1.38
CA GLY A 178 -20.11 5.65 1.50
C GLY A 178 -19.14 6.28 2.50
N LEU A 179 -19.59 7.22 3.33
CA LEU A 179 -18.76 7.81 4.38
C LEU A 179 -18.67 6.84 5.57
N VAL A 180 -17.43 6.54 5.97
CA VAL A 180 -17.17 5.66 7.12
C VAL A 180 -17.69 6.30 8.40
N ARG A 181 -18.55 5.58 9.13
CA ARG A 181 -19.14 5.99 10.40
C ARG A 181 -18.50 5.30 11.59
N ASN A 182 -18.10 4.04 11.40
CA ASN A 182 -17.49 3.26 12.46
C ASN A 182 -16.59 2.15 11.91
N ILE A 183 -15.61 1.72 12.72
CA ILE A 183 -14.75 0.56 12.43
C ILE A 183 -14.74 -0.31 13.69
N VAL A 184 -15.12 -1.57 13.55
CA VAL A 184 -15.14 -2.54 14.65
C VAL A 184 -14.10 -3.63 14.37
N MET A 185 -13.08 -3.70 15.22
CA MET A 185 -12.00 -4.68 15.06
C MET A 185 -12.47 -6.09 15.45
N LYS A 186 -12.47 -7.00 14.49
CA LYS A 186 -12.72 -8.45 14.64
C LYS A 186 -13.88 -8.76 15.61
N PRO A 187 -15.09 -8.27 15.32
CA PRO A 187 -16.22 -8.42 16.23
C PRO A 187 -16.60 -9.90 16.37
N VAL A 188 -16.93 -10.32 17.58
CA VAL A 188 -17.43 -11.68 17.84
C VAL A 188 -18.82 -11.86 17.21
N THR A 189 -19.64 -10.81 17.26
CA THR A 189 -20.95 -10.72 16.60
C THR A 189 -21.07 -9.37 15.92
N THR A 190 -21.74 -9.31 14.76
CA THR A 190 -21.98 -8.06 14.04
C THR A 190 -23.26 -8.14 13.21
N THR A 191 -23.83 -6.98 12.94
CA THR A 191 -24.94 -6.78 11.98
C THR A 191 -24.46 -6.07 10.72
N LEU A 192 -23.16 -5.78 10.61
CA LEU A 192 -22.50 -5.13 9.45
C LEU A 192 -22.20 -6.10 8.33
#